data_92b84512915701174afb7a9fce24b93d
#
_entry.id   92b84512915701174afb7a9fce24b93d
#
_cell.length_a   1.000
_cell.length_b   1.000
_cell.length_c   1.000
_cell.angle_alpha   90.00
_cell.angle_beta   90.00
_cell.angle_gamma   90.00
#
_symmetry.space_group_name_H-M   'P 1'
#
loop_
_entity.id
_entity.type
_entity.pdbx_description
1 polymer ?
#
loop_
_entity_poly.entity_id
_entity_poly.type
_entity_poly.pdbx_seq_one_letter_code
_entity_poly.pdbx_strand_id
1 'polypeptide(L)'
;MKVLMLNGSARPTGNTYIALKEIGEQLLREGIDYEIVNITSAPIRDCLGCGKCTEAGCVFTDDGVNDFIARAREADGFVFGTPVYYAHPSGRILSFLDRAFYSGSAAFAFKPGAVVAVARRGGTSASFDVLNKYFGISRMPVVGSTYWNLMHGTRPGEAAEDAEGLQTMWNLARNMAYLLKCQEAGRLAGVPLPETERGNRTNFIR
;
A
#
# COMPACT_ATOMS: atom_id res chain seq x y z
N MET A 1 -6.87 -4.17 -15.66
CA MET A 1 -6.06 -3.50 -14.62
C MET A 1 -6.26 -4.22 -13.31
N LYS A 2 -5.24 -4.23 -12.44
CA LYS A 2 -5.26 -4.95 -11.15
C LYS A 2 -4.66 -4.10 -10.02
N VAL A 3 -5.34 -4.04 -8.89
CA VAL A 3 -4.83 -3.40 -7.66
C VAL A 3 -4.34 -4.47 -6.69
N LEU A 4 -3.06 -4.38 -6.29
CA LEU A 4 -2.46 -5.27 -5.30
C LEU A 4 -2.55 -4.63 -3.92
N MET A 5 -3.15 -5.33 -2.98
CA MET A 5 -3.38 -4.86 -1.63
C MET A 5 -2.58 -5.65 -0.61
N LEU A 6 -2.01 -4.97 0.38
CA LEU A 6 -1.27 -5.62 1.47
C LEU A 6 -2.04 -5.47 2.78
N ASN A 7 -2.41 -6.58 3.39
CA ASN A 7 -2.99 -6.59 4.73
C ASN A 7 -1.89 -6.74 5.78
N GLY A 8 -1.55 -5.63 6.44
CA GLY A 8 -0.55 -5.55 7.52
C GLY A 8 -1.03 -6.04 8.88
N SER A 9 -2.24 -6.59 8.96
CA SER A 9 -2.76 -7.17 10.20
C SER A 9 -2.25 -8.60 10.39
N ALA A 10 -1.94 -8.96 11.62
CA ALA A 10 -1.70 -10.36 12.01
C ALA A 10 -2.97 -11.23 11.96
N ARG A 11 -4.14 -10.60 11.82
CA ARG A 11 -5.44 -11.28 11.67
C ARG A 11 -5.85 -11.27 10.20
N PRO A 12 -5.81 -12.40 9.48
CA PRO A 12 -6.07 -12.44 8.04
C PRO A 12 -7.45 -11.92 7.64
N THR A 13 -8.46 -12.09 8.50
CA THR A 13 -9.86 -11.69 8.27
C THR A 13 -10.36 -10.66 9.28
N GLY A 14 -9.44 -9.88 9.90
CA GLY A 14 -9.78 -8.85 10.87
C GLY A 14 -10.30 -7.56 10.22
N ASN A 15 -10.50 -6.52 11.04
CA ASN A 15 -11.07 -5.23 10.58
C ASN A 15 -10.28 -4.57 9.44
N THR A 16 -8.95 -4.70 9.42
CA THR A 16 -8.13 -4.22 8.30
C THR A 16 -8.46 -4.95 6.99
N TYR A 17 -8.68 -6.27 7.06
CA TYR A 17 -9.10 -7.04 5.89
C TYR A 17 -10.47 -6.60 5.37
N ILE A 18 -11.42 -6.32 6.27
CA ILE A 18 -12.75 -5.80 5.90
C ILE A 18 -12.62 -4.51 5.11
N ALA A 19 -11.81 -3.55 5.59
CA ALA A 19 -11.56 -2.31 4.88
C ALA A 19 -11.00 -2.55 3.46
N LEU A 20 -10.00 -3.41 3.33
CA LEU A 20 -9.41 -3.76 2.03
C LEU A 20 -10.41 -4.49 1.13
N LYS A 21 -11.23 -5.38 1.68
CA LYS A 21 -12.26 -6.10 0.94
C LYS A 21 -13.31 -5.14 0.37
N GLU A 22 -13.79 -4.18 1.15
CA GLU A 22 -14.77 -3.17 0.70
C GLU A 22 -14.22 -2.33 -0.46
N ILE A 23 -12.93 -1.96 -0.41
CA ILE A 23 -12.25 -1.32 -1.54
C ILE A 23 -12.23 -2.26 -2.74
N GLY A 24 -11.85 -3.51 -2.55
CA GLY A 24 -11.76 -4.50 -3.63
C GLY A 24 -13.10 -4.75 -4.32
N GLU A 25 -14.16 -4.95 -3.55
CA GLU A 25 -15.52 -5.15 -4.10
C GLU A 25 -15.99 -3.92 -4.90
N GLN A 26 -15.64 -2.72 -4.46
CA GLN A 26 -15.96 -1.50 -5.22
C GLN A 26 -15.10 -1.40 -6.49
N LEU A 27 -13.81 -1.77 -6.45
CA LEU A 27 -12.95 -1.82 -7.64
C LEU A 27 -13.48 -2.79 -8.68
N LEU A 28 -13.99 -3.96 -8.28
CA LEU A 28 -14.65 -4.90 -9.22
C LEU A 28 -15.84 -4.26 -9.92
N ARG A 29 -16.66 -3.49 -9.22
CA ARG A 29 -17.79 -2.74 -9.83
C ARG A 29 -17.31 -1.68 -10.83
N GLU A 30 -16.08 -1.18 -10.66
CA GLU A 30 -15.42 -0.25 -11.58
C GLU A 30 -14.69 -0.96 -12.75
N GLY A 31 -14.73 -2.30 -12.81
CA GLY A 31 -14.05 -3.12 -13.83
C GLY A 31 -12.54 -3.29 -13.59
N ILE A 32 -12.10 -3.22 -12.33
CA ILE A 32 -10.70 -3.38 -11.95
C ILE A 32 -10.57 -4.56 -10.99
N ASP A 33 -9.70 -5.49 -11.31
CA ASP A 33 -9.40 -6.65 -10.48
C ASP A 33 -8.60 -6.26 -9.24
N TYR A 34 -8.68 -7.07 -8.19
CA TYR A 34 -7.86 -6.88 -7.01
C TYR A 34 -7.34 -8.19 -6.42
N GLU A 35 -6.29 -8.07 -5.64
CA GLU A 35 -5.72 -9.17 -4.87
C GLU A 35 -5.30 -8.67 -3.50
N ILE A 36 -5.71 -9.37 -2.43
CA ILE A 36 -5.29 -9.07 -1.06
C ILE A 36 -4.24 -10.09 -0.63
N VAL A 37 -3.03 -9.60 -0.37
CA VAL A 37 -1.94 -10.37 0.21
C VAL A 37 -1.93 -10.15 1.72
N ASN A 38 -2.10 -11.24 2.48
CA ASN A 38 -1.95 -11.18 3.93
C ASN A 38 -0.48 -11.37 4.31
N ILE A 39 0.07 -10.47 5.12
CA ILE A 39 1.36 -10.73 5.76
C ILE A 39 1.18 -11.94 6.68
N THR A 40 1.98 -12.97 6.45
CA THR A 40 1.88 -14.24 7.20
C THR A 40 2.11 -14.04 8.71
N SER A 41 1.70 -15.02 9.52
CA SER A 41 2.00 -15.05 10.96
C SER A 41 3.48 -15.32 11.26
N ALA A 42 4.24 -15.79 10.27
CA ALA A 42 5.68 -15.99 10.40
C ALA A 42 6.41 -14.66 10.71
N PRO A 43 7.56 -14.70 11.38
CA PRO A 43 8.36 -13.51 11.64
C PRO A 43 8.73 -12.80 10.34
N ILE A 44 8.56 -11.48 10.30
CA ILE A 44 9.03 -10.62 9.21
C ILE A 44 10.32 -9.98 9.69
N ARG A 45 11.40 -10.16 8.94
CA ARG A 45 12.68 -9.50 9.23
C ARG A 45 12.61 -8.04 8.81
N ASP A 46 13.20 -7.17 9.60
CA ASP A 46 13.44 -5.78 9.23
C ASP A 46 14.56 -5.64 8.19
N CYS A 47 14.70 -4.45 7.63
CA CYS A 47 15.79 -4.14 6.72
C CYS A 47 17.08 -3.92 7.49
N LEU A 48 18.11 -4.74 7.23
CA LEU A 48 19.43 -4.62 7.88
C LEU A 48 20.37 -3.60 7.22
N GLY A 49 19.93 -2.92 6.14
CA GLY A 49 20.81 -2.00 5.39
C GLY A 49 22.06 -2.69 4.81
N CYS A 50 22.00 -3.99 4.55
CA CYS A 50 23.17 -4.81 4.19
C CYS A 50 23.73 -4.54 2.78
N GLY A 51 23.03 -3.76 1.95
CA GLY A 51 23.43 -3.41 0.58
C GLY A 51 23.46 -4.57 -0.42
N LYS A 52 22.88 -5.73 -0.07
CA LYS A 52 22.91 -6.95 -0.89
C LYS A 52 21.65 -7.18 -1.73
N CYS A 53 20.80 -6.17 -1.89
CA CYS A 53 19.63 -6.27 -2.77
C CYS A 53 20.08 -6.39 -4.23
N THR A 54 19.36 -7.22 -4.99
CA THR A 54 19.57 -7.43 -6.43
C THR A 54 18.27 -7.11 -7.19
N GLU A 55 18.27 -7.22 -8.51
CA GLU A 55 17.04 -7.12 -9.32
C GLU A 55 16.00 -8.20 -8.95
N ALA A 56 16.44 -9.33 -8.40
CA ALA A 56 15.55 -10.37 -7.90
C ALA A 56 14.87 -10.01 -6.59
N GLY A 57 15.34 -8.98 -5.86
CA GLY A 57 14.77 -8.49 -4.62
C GLY A 57 15.73 -8.53 -3.43
N CYS A 58 15.18 -8.71 -2.24
CA CYS A 58 15.92 -8.81 -0.98
C CYS A 58 16.61 -10.18 -0.84
N VAL A 59 17.74 -10.23 -0.14
CA VAL A 59 18.46 -11.50 0.13
C VAL A 59 17.71 -12.46 1.04
N PHE A 60 16.75 -11.96 1.83
CA PHE A 60 15.86 -12.81 2.64
C PHE A 60 14.66 -13.23 1.79
N THR A 61 14.44 -14.54 1.67
CA THR A 61 13.48 -15.12 0.73
C THR A 61 12.35 -15.90 1.40
N ASP A 62 12.34 -15.96 2.73
CA ASP A 62 11.50 -16.86 3.52
C ASP A 62 10.24 -16.21 4.15
N ASP A 63 9.93 -14.95 3.80
CA ASP A 63 8.87 -14.17 4.44
C ASP A 63 7.88 -13.47 3.49
N GLY A 64 7.90 -13.83 2.21
CA GLY A 64 6.95 -13.38 1.18
C GLY A 64 7.20 -11.99 0.61
N VAL A 65 8.25 -11.26 1.05
CA VAL A 65 8.56 -9.91 0.53
C VAL A 65 8.91 -9.96 -0.96
N ASN A 66 9.76 -10.91 -1.37
CA ASN A 66 10.16 -11.03 -2.78
C ASN A 66 8.99 -11.49 -3.68
N ASP A 67 8.11 -12.35 -3.18
CA ASP A 67 6.90 -12.77 -3.90
C ASP A 67 5.95 -11.58 -4.10
N PHE A 68 5.83 -10.71 -3.08
CA PHE A 68 5.06 -9.48 -3.20
C PHE A 68 5.65 -8.53 -4.24
N ILE A 69 6.98 -8.35 -4.28
CA ILE A 69 7.66 -7.54 -5.29
C ILE A 69 7.41 -8.09 -6.70
N ALA A 70 7.45 -9.41 -6.87
CA ALA A 70 7.15 -10.05 -8.16
C ALA A 70 5.71 -9.73 -8.62
N ARG A 71 4.72 -9.86 -7.74
CA ARG A 71 3.32 -9.48 -8.03
C ARG A 71 3.16 -7.97 -8.27
N ALA A 72 3.93 -7.14 -7.55
CA ALA A 72 3.89 -5.68 -7.70
C ALA A 72 4.35 -5.21 -9.08
N ARG A 73 5.21 -5.96 -9.77
CA ARG A 73 5.61 -5.64 -11.15
C ARG A 73 4.42 -5.68 -12.11
N GLU A 74 3.48 -6.59 -11.88
CA GLU A 74 2.30 -6.84 -12.71
C GLU A 74 1.05 -6.06 -12.26
N ALA A 75 1.09 -5.43 -11.10
CA ALA A 75 -0.01 -4.62 -10.59
C ALA A 75 0.02 -3.20 -11.16
N ASP A 76 -1.15 -2.60 -11.30
CA ASP A 76 -1.33 -1.22 -11.79
C ASP A 76 -1.46 -0.21 -10.65
N GLY A 77 -1.85 -0.64 -9.44
CA GLY A 77 -2.01 0.21 -8.27
C GLY A 77 -1.91 -0.57 -6.97
N PHE A 78 -1.85 0.16 -5.84
CA PHE A 78 -1.61 -0.45 -4.53
C PHE A 78 -2.50 0.12 -3.43
N VAL A 79 -2.91 -0.75 -2.47
CA VAL A 79 -3.52 -0.31 -1.22
C VAL A 79 -2.85 -1.03 -0.04
N PHE A 80 -2.32 -0.26 0.91
CA PHE A 80 -1.69 -0.81 2.11
C PHE A 80 -2.57 -0.58 3.33
N GLY A 81 -3.10 -1.67 3.90
CA GLY A 81 -3.94 -1.65 5.08
C GLY A 81 -3.16 -1.97 6.35
N THR A 82 -3.30 -1.16 7.39
CA THR A 82 -2.63 -1.38 8.67
C THR A 82 -3.59 -1.27 9.86
N PRO A 83 -3.50 -2.17 10.85
CA PRO A 83 -4.05 -1.86 12.17
C PRO A 83 -3.15 -0.83 12.87
N VAL A 84 -3.74 -0.07 13.78
CA VAL A 84 -3.01 0.92 14.59
C VAL A 84 -2.59 0.31 15.92
N TYR A 85 -1.29 0.35 16.20
CA TYR A 85 -0.70 -0.03 17.48
C TYR A 85 0.13 1.13 18.03
N TYR A 86 -0.18 1.59 19.25
CA TYR A 86 0.49 2.73 19.90
C TYR A 86 0.55 3.98 19.00
N ALA A 87 -0.57 4.30 18.34
CA ALA A 87 -0.72 5.40 17.39
C ALA A 87 0.23 5.31 16.17
N HIS A 88 0.63 4.09 15.79
CA HIS A 88 1.59 3.83 14.71
C HIS A 88 1.09 2.66 13.85
N PRO A 89 1.56 2.51 12.58
CA PRO A 89 1.33 1.29 11.81
C PRO A 89 1.89 0.06 12.53
N SER A 90 1.38 -1.12 12.22
CA SER A 90 1.97 -2.34 12.78
C SER A 90 3.45 -2.44 12.37
N GLY A 91 4.35 -2.81 13.32
CA GLY A 91 5.76 -3.02 13.00
C GLY A 91 5.98 -4.01 11.87
N ARG A 92 5.08 -4.98 11.74
CA ARG A 92 5.09 -5.99 10.69
C ARG A 92 4.97 -5.39 9.29
N ILE A 93 4.04 -4.45 9.06
CA ILE A 93 3.89 -3.80 7.75
C ILE A 93 5.09 -2.91 7.45
N LEU A 94 5.66 -2.24 8.45
CA LEU A 94 6.84 -1.40 8.27
C LEU A 94 8.05 -2.25 7.84
N SER A 95 8.37 -3.31 8.58
CA SER A 95 9.46 -4.22 8.22
C SER A 95 9.30 -4.80 6.82
N PHE A 96 8.07 -5.12 6.43
CA PHE A 96 7.75 -5.64 5.10
C PHE A 96 7.96 -4.57 4.02
N LEU A 97 7.40 -3.38 4.19
CA LEU A 97 7.46 -2.30 3.20
C LEU A 97 8.87 -1.70 3.09
N ASP A 98 9.61 -1.55 4.19
CA ASP A 98 11.01 -1.11 4.15
C ASP A 98 11.83 -1.98 3.18
N ARG A 99 11.66 -3.29 3.26
CA ARG A 99 12.38 -4.22 2.39
C ARG A 99 11.81 -4.24 0.97
N ALA A 100 10.47 -4.24 0.82
CA ALA A 100 9.83 -4.26 -0.49
C ALA A 100 10.20 -3.01 -1.31
N PHE A 101 10.15 -1.83 -0.71
CA PHE A 101 10.50 -0.58 -1.38
C PHE A 101 11.99 -0.39 -1.57
N TYR A 102 12.83 -0.83 -0.63
CA TYR A 102 14.27 -0.70 -0.77
C TYR A 102 14.83 -1.63 -1.87
N SER A 103 14.34 -2.86 -1.96
CA SER A 103 14.83 -3.83 -2.93
C SER A 103 14.06 -3.87 -4.25
N GLY A 104 12.80 -3.40 -4.28
CA GLY A 104 11.90 -3.49 -5.43
C GLY A 104 11.29 -2.16 -5.88
N SER A 105 11.89 -1.01 -5.60
CA SER A 105 11.30 0.33 -5.84
C SER A 105 10.79 0.55 -7.27
N ALA A 106 11.42 -0.04 -8.26
CA ALA A 106 11.00 0.07 -9.67
C ALA A 106 9.62 -0.55 -9.93
N ALA A 107 9.20 -1.55 -9.14
CA ALA A 107 7.90 -2.19 -9.28
C ALA A 107 6.73 -1.29 -8.87
N PHE A 108 6.99 -0.24 -8.09
CA PHE A 108 5.98 0.65 -7.52
C PHE A 108 5.91 2.00 -8.23
N ALA A 109 7.02 2.46 -8.82
CA ALA A 109 7.14 3.82 -9.36
C ALA A 109 6.05 4.16 -10.39
N PHE A 110 5.49 5.38 -10.25
CA PHE A 110 4.42 5.96 -11.08
C PHE A 110 3.04 5.26 -10.99
N LYS A 111 2.92 4.18 -10.25
CA LYS A 111 1.64 3.51 -10.00
C LYS A 111 0.93 4.18 -8.81
N PRO A 112 -0.39 4.38 -8.85
CA PRO A 112 -1.12 5.01 -7.75
C PRO A 112 -1.14 4.12 -6.52
N GLY A 113 -1.06 4.75 -5.35
CA GLY A 113 -1.08 4.09 -4.06
C GLY A 113 -2.00 4.76 -3.05
N ALA A 114 -2.57 3.97 -2.16
CA ALA A 114 -3.35 4.42 -1.03
C ALA A 114 -3.01 3.67 0.25
N VAL A 115 -3.16 4.34 1.38
CA VAL A 115 -3.07 3.75 2.72
C VAL A 115 -4.46 3.69 3.33
N VAL A 116 -4.72 2.64 4.11
CA VAL A 116 -5.89 2.54 4.99
C VAL A 116 -5.41 2.21 6.41
N ALA A 117 -5.79 3.03 7.38
CA ALA A 117 -5.50 2.81 8.79
C ALA A 117 -6.76 2.45 9.56
N VAL A 118 -6.73 1.32 10.27
CA VAL A 118 -7.88 0.81 11.02
C VAL A 118 -7.55 0.75 12.51
N ALA A 119 -8.36 1.41 13.32
CA ALA A 119 -8.15 1.49 14.75
C ALA A 119 -9.46 1.37 15.55
N ARG A 120 -9.31 1.11 16.85
CA ARG A 120 -10.43 1.28 17.78
C ARG A 120 -10.87 2.75 17.87
N ARG A 121 -9.90 3.70 17.93
CA ARG A 121 -10.17 5.12 18.18
C ARG A 121 -9.08 6.02 17.64
N GLY A 122 -7.99 6.25 18.36
CA GLY A 122 -6.94 7.21 18.03
C GLY A 122 -5.75 6.61 17.29
N GLY A 123 -4.92 7.48 16.66
CA GLY A 123 -3.67 7.12 16.02
C GLY A 123 -3.75 6.74 14.55
N THR A 124 -4.94 6.82 13.95
CA THR A 124 -5.15 6.50 12.54
C THR A 124 -4.43 7.48 11.61
N SER A 125 -4.55 8.80 11.81
CA SER A 125 -3.88 9.81 10.99
C SER A 125 -2.35 9.72 11.10
N ALA A 126 -1.80 9.51 12.30
CA ALA A 126 -0.36 9.30 12.44
C ALA A 126 0.13 8.06 11.69
N SER A 127 -0.64 6.96 11.74
CA SER A 127 -0.32 5.74 10.99
C SER A 127 -0.43 5.94 9.48
N PHE A 128 -1.43 6.68 9.04
CA PHE A 128 -1.65 7.05 7.66
C PHE A 128 -0.47 7.87 7.11
N ASP A 129 0.00 8.87 7.85
CA ASP A 129 1.12 9.73 7.45
C ASP A 129 2.43 8.95 7.29
N VAL A 130 2.69 8.00 8.20
CA VAL A 130 3.90 7.16 8.14
C VAL A 130 3.94 6.36 6.85
N LEU A 131 2.85 5.68 6.49
CA LEU A 131 2.83 4.82 5.30
C LEU A 131 2.79 5.62 3.98
N ASN A 132 2.21 6.83 3.94
CA ASN A 132 2.22 7.67 2.75
C ASN A 132 3.63 8.11 2.33
N LYS A 133 4.62 8.10 3.23
CA LYS A 133 6.01 8.43 2.90
C LYS A 133 6.63 7.47 1.89
N TYR A 134 6.23 6.19 1.89
CA TYR A 134 6.67 5.22 0.89
C TYR A 134 6.26 5.64 -0.52
N PHE A 135 5.05 6.17 -0.67
CA PHE A 135 4.56 6.63 -1.97
C PHE A 135 5.30 7.87 -2.44
N GLY A 136 5.46 8.87 -1.55
CA GLY A 136 6.12 10.13 -1.88
C GLY A 136 7.54 9.94 -2.43
N ILE A 137 8.37 9.18 -1.72
CA ILE A 137 9.76 8.93 -2.17
C ILE A 137 9.83 8.07 -3.44
N SER A 138 8.79 7.27 -3.69
CA SER A 138 8.74 6.34 -4.83
C SER A 138 8.06 6.91 -6.07
N ARG A 139 7.75 8.21 -6.10
CA ARG A 139 7.08 8.88 -7.23
C ARG A 139 5.71 8.28 -7.55
N MET A 140 5.01 7.82 -6.54
CA MET A 140 3.68 7.24 -6.68
C MET A 140 2.63 8.32 -6.42
N PRO A 141 1.62 8.49 -7.31
CA PRO A 141 0.46 9.32 -6.99
C PRO A 141 -0.28 8.78 -5.78
N VAL A 142 -0.51 9.62 -4.77
CA VAL A 142 -1.28 9.25 -3.58
C VAL A 142 -2.76 9.44 -3.86
N VAL A 143 -3.57 8.41 -3.62
CA VAL A 143 -5.01 8.45 -3.83
C VAL A 143 -5.72 8.75 -2.52
N GLY A 144 -6.44 9.86 -2.50
CA GLY A 144 -7.32 10.24 -1.40
C GLY A 144 -8.76 9.77 -1.60
N SER A 145 -9.55 9.93 -0.54
CA SER A 145 -11.01 9.74 -0.56
C SER A 145 -11.73 11.05 -0.23
N THR A 146 -12.96 10.99 0.24
CA THR A 146 -13.74 12.12 0.75
C THR A 146 -13.33 12.57 2.15
N TYR A 147 -12.57 11.74 2.84
CA TYR A 147 -11.90 12.01 4.12
C TYR A 147 -10.56 11.23 4.12
N TRP A 148 -9.73 11.35 5.17
CA TRP A 148 -8.58 10.46 5.33
C TRP A 148 -9.05 9.01 5.32
N ASN A 149 -8.30 8.12 4.71
CA ASN A 149 -8.67 6.72 4.53
C ASN A 149 -8.59 5.95 5.86
N LEU A 150 -9.52 6.19 6.73
CA LEU A 150 -9.60 5.68 8.09
C LEU A 150 -10.85 4.82 8.26
N MET A 151 -10.77 3.84 9.15
CA MET A 151 -11.89 3.01 9.52
C MET A 151 -11.78 2.59 10.99
N HIS A 152 -12.89 2.40 11.66
CA HIS A 152 -12.92 2.11 13.09
C HIS A 152 -13.56 0.75 13.38
N GLY A 153 -13.04 0.07 14.39
CA GLY A 153 -13.57 -1.20 14.90
C GLY A 153 -12.62 -1.81 15.93
N THR A 154 -13.17 -2.40 16.98
CA THR A 154 -12.44 -3.02 18.09
C THR A 154 -12.50 -4.54 18.00
N ARG A 155 -13.73 -5.08 18.00
CA ARG A 155 -13.95 -6.52 17.89
C ARG A 155 -13.83 -6.96 16.44
N PRO A 156 -13.54 -8.24 16.19
CA PRO A 156 -13.61 -8.76 14.83
C PRO A 156 -14.98 -8.50 14.19
N GLY A 157 -14.97 -7.89 13.00
CA GLY A 157 -16.20 -7.58 12.27
C GLY A 157 -16.77 -6.17 12.47
N GLU A 158 -16.45 -5.47 13.57
CA GLU A 158 -17.03 -4.16 13.88
C GLU A 158 -16.75 -3.08 12.81
N ALA A 159 -15.66 -3.20 12.04
CA ALA A 159 -15.40 -2.27 10.94
C ALA A 159 -16.52 -2.27 9.89
N ALA A 160 -17.28 -3.36 9.74
CA ALA A 160 -18.43 -3.41 8.85
C ALA A 160 -19.63 -2.56 9.35
N GLU A 161 -19.58 -2.08 10.59
CA GLU A 161 -20.61 -1.21 11.18
C GLU A 161 -20.22 0.29 11.11
N ASP A 162 -18.98 0.61 10.72
CA ASP A 162 -18.49 1.97 10.52
C ASP A 162 -18.99 2.53 9.18
N ALA A 163 -20.18 3.10 9.18
CA ALA A 163 -20.85 3.59 7.98
C ALA A 163 -20.04 4.67 7.23
N GLU A 164 -19.40 5.60 7.96
CA GLU A 164 -18.55 6.63 7.36
C GLU A 164 -17.25 6.03 6.82
N GLY A 165 -16.65 5.09 7.55
CA GLY A 165 -15.47 4.34 7.10
C GLY A 165 -15.76 3.56 5.83
N LEU A 166 -16.87 2.84 5.74
CA LEU A 166 -17.31 2.12 4.53
C LEU A 166 -17.48 3.06 3.35
N GLN A 167 -18.18 4.18 3.52
CA GLN A 167 -18.35 5.20 2.49
C GLN A 167 -16.99 5.74 2.03
N THR A 168 -16.07 5.98 2.95
CA THR A 168 -14.70 6.43 2.66
C THR A 168 -13.95 5.38 1.82
N MET A 169 -14.07 4.10 2.14
CA MET A 169 -13.43 3.01 1.35
C MET A 169 -14.01 2.92 -0.06
N TRP A 170 -15.31 3.05 -0.24
CA TRP A 170 -15.93 3.02 -1.57
C TRP A 170 -15.52 4.22 -2.43
N ASN A 171 -15.45 5.42 -1.84
CA ASN A 171 -14.99 6.62 -2.55
C ASN A 171 -13.50 6.54 -2.89
N LEU A 172 -12.67 5.99 -2.00
CA LEU A 172 -11.27 5.70 -2.29
C LEU A 172 -11.12 4.79 -3.52
N ALA A 173 -11.91 3.71 -3.56
CA ALA A 173 -11.88 2.77 -4.68
C ALA A 173 -12.28 3.44 -6.01
N ARG A 174 -13.32 4.28 -6.01
CA ARG A 174 -13.72 5.06 -7.19
C ARG A 174 -12.64 6.02 -7.66
N ASN A 175 -11.99 6.73 -6.72
CA ASN A 175 -10.90 7.65 -7.04
C ASN A 175 -9.68 6.89 -7.58
N MET A 176 -9.35 5.74 -7.01
CA MET A 176 -8.30 4.84 -7.53
C MET A 176 -8.62 4.38 -8.94
N ALA A 177 -9.86 3.92 -9.18
CA ALA A 177 -10.31 3.47 -10.49
C ALA A 177 -10.26 4.60 -11.53
N TYR A 178 -10.71 5.80 -11.17
CA TYR A 178 -10.62 6.98 -12.04
C TYR A 178 -9.17 7.26 -12.44
N LEU A 179 -8.24 7.31 -11.48
CA LEU A 179 -6.84 7.59 -11.76
C LEU A 179 -6.19 6.51 -12.62
N LEU A 180 -6.46 5.23 -12.35
CA LEU A 180 -5.98 4.12 -13.16
C LEU A 180 -6.48 4.21 -14.61
N LYS A 181 -7.75 4.51 -14.82
CA LYS A 181 -8.34 4.71 -16.16
C LYS A 181 -7.71 5.90 -16.88
N CYS A 182 -7.44 7.00 -16.17
CA CYS A 182 -6.73 8.16 -16.74
C CYS A 182 -5.29 7.82 -17.16
N GLN A 183 -4.55 7.10 -16.33
CA GLN A 183 -3.19 6.66 -16.67
C GLN A 183 -3.18 5.72 -17.86
N GLU A 184 -4.11 4.78 -17.94
CA GLU A 184 -4.23 3.87 -19.07
C GLU A 184 -4.60 4.63 -20.37
N ALA A 185 -5.53 5.56 -20.30
CA ALA A 185 -5.88 6.42 -21.44
C ALA A 185 -4.67 7.25 -21.89
N GLY A 186 -3.91 7.82 -20.97
CA GLY A 186 -2.65 8.54 -21.27
C GLY A 186 -1.62 7.63 -21.94
N ARG A 187 -1.43 6.43 -21.41
CA ARG A 187 -0.51 5.43 -21.99
C ARG A 187 -0.91 5.06 -23.43
N LEU A 188 -2.18 4.81 -23.68
CA LEU A 188 -2.71 4.51 -25.01
C LEU A 188 -2.60 5.69 -25.98
N ALA A 189 -2.68 6.92 -25.47
CA ALA A 189 -2.46 8.14 -26.24
C ALA A 189 -0.96 8.49 -26.44
N GLY A 190 -0.04 7.65 -25.95
CA GLY A 190 1.40 7.85 -26.11
C GLY A 190 2.03 8.87 -25.16
N VAL A 191 1.38 9.23 -24.05
CA VAL A 191 1.97 10.10 -23.02
C VAL A 191 3.12 9.36 -22.35
N PRO A 192 4.38 9.88 -22.43
CA PRO A 192 5.52 9.20 -21.83
C PRO A 192 5.54 9.35 -20.30
N LEU A 193 6.16 8.41 -19.60
CA LEU A 193 6.49 8.60 -18.20
C LEU A 193 7.54 9.72 -18.06
N PRO A 194 7.53 10.49 -16.94
CA PRO A 194 8.50 11.54 -16.72
C PRO A 194 9.93 11.01 -16.66
N GLU A 195 10.84 11.71 -17.32
CA GLU A 195 12.27 11.45 -17.16
C GLU A 195 12.70 11.75 -15.72
N THR A 196 13.66 11.00 -15.24
CA THR A 196 14.19 11.14 -13.88
C THR A 196 15.66 11.56 -13.94
N GLU A 197 15.96 12.79 -13.54
CA GLU A 197 17.33 13.21 -13.33
C GLU A 197 17.94 12.50 -12.13
N ARG A 198 19.19 12.07 -12.26
CA ARG A 198 19.98 11.40 -11.21
C ARG A 198 21.43 11.89 -11.33
N GLY A 199 22.19 11.81 -10.24
CA GLY A 199 23.61 12.12 -10.22
C GLY A 199 24.01 13.08 -9.11
N ASN A 200 23.18 14.05 -8.77
CA ASN A 200 23.45 14.97 -7.67
C ASN A 200 23.00 14.32 -6.34
N ARG A 201 23.93 14.11 -5.43
CA ARG A 201 23.66 13.61 -4.08
C ARG A 201 24.30 14.54 -3.05
N THR A 202 23.48 15.03 -2.13
CA THR A 202 23.99 15.80 -1.00
C THR A 202 24.64 14.84 0.01
N ASN A 203 25.90 15.10 0.34
CA ASN A 203 26.60 14.46 1.43
C ASN A 203 27.08 15.53 2.42
N PHE A 204 26.58 15.51 3.64
CA PHE A 204 26.91 16.49 4.67
C PHE A 204 28.20 16.13 5.44
N ILE A 205 28.78 14.95 5.22
CA ILE A 205 30.05 14.50 5.79
C ILE A 205 31.10 14.60 4.68
N ARG A 206 32.08 15.51 4.88
CA ARG A 206 33.19 15.75 3.97
C ARG A 206 34.48 15.31 4.58
#